data_8686f32f79e10631dc96cda8b6531876
#
_entry.id   8686f32f79e10631dc96cda8b6531876
#
_cell.length_a   1.000
_cell.length_b   1.000
_cell.length_c   1.000
_cell.angle_alpha   90.00
_cell.angle_beta   90.00
_cell.angle_gamma   90.00
#
_symmetry.space_group_name_H-M   'P 1'
#
loop_
_entity.id
_entity.type
_entity.pdbx_description
1 polymer ?
#
loop_
_entity_poly.entity_id
_entity_poly.type
_entity_poly.pdbx_seq_one_letter_code
_entity_poly.pdbx_strand_id
1 'polypeptide(L)'
;MNLHIRKKLFSLLMASSIALTSSSYGEIVNTNDEVRTIQNVNMRLSPSLDSQIISRINKDEVIYRIFSDDNWNLVLYNNKLGYVLDDFIEKTGLAVENVEHYLCLDKIMATCKVNMRISPSLDSQKIGSVSSSAVCSVLAKTSNGWYLIKYQNKIGYSSCEFFISVTDYVNTLFPEVNLNEIKPLYIAYATSGLNVRVSNSKESYKIGALSKYESMIVLKELDDWYFVQYNGFNFGYVMKEWTKKMEGVFVLIDISEQTLWLYHDNEVILETLVTTGKSDTPTNIGLFKIYAKEEGRYLTGEDYKSWVNYWMPFDGGIGLHDASWRKKFGGDIYIMHGSHGCVNIPKELVPTIYDNVSVGTKVLVHK
;
A
#
# COMPACT_ATOMS: atom_id res chain seq x y z
N MET A 1 -17.21 -11.23 -17.20
CA MET A 1 -16.41 -10.28 -16.40
C MET A 1 -15.00 -10.26 -16.98
N ASN A 2 -14.57 -9.12 -17.49
CA ASN A 2 -13.52 -8.96 -18.49
C ASN A 2 -12.10 -9.32 -18.02
N LEU A 3 -11.39 -10.13 -18.81
CA LEU A 3 -9.99 -10.53 -18.66
C LEU A 3 -9.01 -9.35 -18.43
N HIS A 4 -9.40 -8.14 -18.81
CA HIS A 4 -8.64 -6.90 -18.63
C HIS A 4 -8.62 -6.38 -17.18
N ILE A 5 -9.66 -6.66 -16.40
CA ILE A 5 -9.73 -6.25 -14.98
C ILE A 5 -8.84 -7.19 -14.14
N ARG A 6 -8.77 -8.47 -14.51
CA ARG A 6 -7.90 -9.45 -13.83
C ARG A 6 -6.41 -9.12 -13.96
N LYS A 7 -5.97 -8.62 -15.13
CA LYS A 7 -4.56 -8.21 -15.33
C LYS A 7 -4.18 -6.94 -14.57
N LYS A 8 -5.11 -6.01 -14.31
CA LYS A 8 -4.84 -4.77 -13.56
C LYS A 8 -4.76 -4.99 -12.04
N LEU A 9 -5.56 -5.89 -11.46
CA LEU A 9 -5.49 -6.20 -10.02
C LEU A 9 -4.24 -7.02 -9.67
N PHE A 10 -3.87 -7.98 -10.52
CA PHE A 10 -2.62 -8.74 -10.35
C PHE A 10 -1.38 -7.85 -10.47
N SER A 11 -1.44 -6.77 -11.28
CA SER A 11 -0.35 -5.82 -11.40
C SER A 11 -0.18 -4.91 -10.18
N LEU A 12 -1.21 -4.68 -9.34
CA LEU A 12 -1.09 -3.77 -8.19
C LEU A 12 -0.39 -4.41 -6.98
N LEU A 13 -0.63 -5.69 -6.70
CA LEU A 13 0.10 -6.39 -5.62
C LEU A 13 1.49 -6.86 -6.07
N MET A 14 1.61 -7.29 -7.31
CA MET A 14 2.92 -7.59 -7.89
C MET A 14 3.68 -6.30 -8.22
N ALA A 15 3.02 -5.16 -8.48
CA ALA A 15 3.66 -3.86 -8.59
C ALA A 15 4.11 -3.32 -7.22
N SER A 16 3.49 -3.71 -6.11
CA SER A 16 4.03 -3.43 -4.78
C SER A 16 5.17 -4.39 -4.40
N SER A 17 5.22 -5.58 -5.00
CA SER A 17 6.22 -6.58 -4.65
C SER A 17 7.25 -6.93 -5.73
N ILE A 18 6.99 -6.86 -7.04
CA ILE A 18 7.99 -7.25 -8.05
C ILE A 18 7.61 -6.75 -9.47
N ALA A 19 7.37 -5.48 -9.69
CA ALA A 19 7.48 -4.93 -11.04
C ALA A 19 8.78 -4.15 -11.17
N LEU A 20 9.88 -4.85 -11.05
CA LEU A 20 11.21 -4.37 -11.42
C LEU A 20 11.50 -4.79 -12.86
N THR A 21 10.65 -4.34 -13.78
CA THR A 21 11.07 -4.27 -15.17
C THR A 21 11.80 -2.96 -15.36
N SER A 22 12.94 -3.02 -16.07
CA SER A 22 13.76 -1.90 -16.53
C SER A 22 12.97 -0.60 -16.58
N SER A 23 13.42 0.42 -15.88
CA SER A 23 12.86 1.78 -15.88
C SER A 23 12.51 2.22 -17.30
N SER A 24 11.27 1.98 -17.72
CA SER A 24 10.70 2.68 -18.84
C SER A 24 10.35 4.06 -18.31
N TYR A 25 11.25 5.02 -18.49
CA TYR A 25 10.91 6.42 -18.33
C TYR A 25 9.79 6.73 -19.30
N GLY A 26 8.61 7.04 -18.80
CA GLY A 26 7.53 7.59 -19.58
C GLY A 26 7.92 8.92 -20.25
N GLU A 27 7.11 9.39 -21.16
CA GLU A 27 7.32 10.68 -21.85
C GLU A 27 7.66 11.81 -20.89
N ILE A 28 8.49 12.72 -21.36
CA ILE A 28 8.89 13.95 -20.67
C ILE A 28 7.62 14.73 -20.32
N VAL A 29 7.43 14.98 -19.07
CA VAL A 29 6.31 15.76 -18.60
C VAL A 29 6.82 17.09 -18.08
N ASN A 30 6.48 18.13 -18.80
CA ASN A 30 6.91 19.50 -18.50
C ASN A 30 6.13 20.08 -17.33
N THR A 31 6.86 20.82 -16.53
CA THR A 31 6.54 21.99 -15.72
C THR A 31 6.12 21.74 -14.27
N ASN A 32 7.01 22.18 -13.37
CA ASN A 32 6.66 22.61 -12.02
C ASN A 32 6.25 24.07 -12.09
N ASP A 33 4.99 24.36 -12.26
CA ASP A 33 4.49 25.72 -12.12
C ASP A 33 3.51 25.81 -10.95
N GLU A 34 3.57 26.93 -10.29
CA GLU A 34 2.46 27.34 -9.46
C GLU A 34 1.32 27.80 -10.39
N VAL A 35 0.15 27.24 -10.19
CA VAL A 35 -1.07 27.64 -10.89
C VAL A 35 -2.11 28.02 -9.86
N ARG A 36 -3.00 28.93 -10.24
CA ARG A 36 -4.11 29.39 -9.40
C ARG A 36 -5.41 28.83 -9.95
N THR A 37 -6.28 28.38 -9.07
CA THR A 37 -7.64 27.99 -9.44
C THR A 37 -8.48 29.23 -9.71
N ILE A 38 -9.11 29.32 -10.90
CA ILE A 38 -9.97 30.43 -11.29
C ILE A 38 -11.43 30.24 -10.86
N GLN A 39 -11.77 29.04 -10.42
CA GLN A 39 -13.06 28.69 -9.80
C GLN A 39 -12.89 27.45 -8.90
N ASN A 40 -13.95 27.09 -8.17
CA ASN A 40 -13.93 25.87 -7.38
C ASN A 40 -13.78 24.65 -8.30
N VAL A 41 -12.79 23.79 -8.03
CA VAL A 41 -12.49 22.62 -8.85
C VAL A 41 -12.45 21.35 -8.03
N ASN A 42 -12.95 20.27 -8.62
CA ASN A 42 -12.82 18.93 -8.04
C ASN A 42 -11.48 18.32 -8.45
N MET A 43 -10.67 17.94 -7.48
CA MET A 43 -9.46 17.15 -7.70
C MET A 43 -9.81 15.68 -7.69
N ARG A 44 -9.40 14.93 -8.72
CA ARG A 44 -9.82 13.57 -8.98
C ARG A 44 -8.66 12.59 -8.94
N LEU A 45 -8.98 11.30 -8.70
CA LEU A 45 -7.98 10.24 -8.61
C LEU A 45 -7.33 9.89 -9.96
N SER A 46 -8.05 10.08 -11.06
CA SER A 46 -7.56 9.86 -12.44
C SER A 46 -8.12 10.93 -13.38
N PRO A 47 -7.52 11.15 -14.58
CA PRO A 47 -7.93 12.17 -15.55
C PRO A 47 -9.23 11.78 -16.26
N SER A 48 -10.34 11.77 -15.54
CA SER A 48 -11.69 11.45 -16.04
C SER A 48 -12.75 12.14 -15.19
N LEU A 49 -13.82 12.61 -15.83
CA LEU A 49 -14.98 13.19 -15.14
C LEU A 49 -15.74 12.18 -14.28
N ASP A 50 -15.66 10.89 -14.59
CA ASP A 50 -16.26 9.78 -13.83
C ASP A 50 -15.37 9.29 -12.69
N SER A 51 -14.12 9.79 -12.61
CA SER A 51 -13.19 9.40 -11.57
C SER A 51 -13.58 9.97 -10.20
N GLN A 52 -13.25 9.22 -9.15
CA GLN A 52 -13.50 9.60 -7.77
C GLN A 52 -12.91 10.98 -7.45
N ILE A 53 -13.73 11.85 -6.83
CA ILE A 53 -13.29 13.12 -6.28
C ILE A 53 -12.55 12.86 -4.96
N ILE A 54 -11.27 13.22 -4.88
CA ILE A 54 -10.41 13.03 -3.71
C ILE A 54 -10.21 14.30 -2.89
N SER A 55 -10.48 15.47 -3.50
CA SER A 55 -10.48 16.76 -2.81
C SER A 55 -11.29 17.77 -3.61
N ARG A 56 -11.70 18.87 -2.97
CA ARG A 56 -12.24 20.05 -3.60
C ARG A 56 -11.31 21.22 -3.30
N ILE A 57 -10.92 21.96 -4.34
CA ILE A 57 -10.04 23.10 -4.25
C ILE A 57 -10.90 24.34 -4.48
N ASN A 58 -10.81 25.32 -3.59
CA ASN A 58 -11.58 26.55 -3.73
C ASN A 58 -10.97 27.46 -4.81
N LYS A 59 -11.76 28.40 -5.28
CA LYS A 59 -11.28 29.49 -6.15
C LYS A 59 -10.15 30.27 -5.46
N ASP A 60 -9.23 30.79 -6.27
CA ASP A 60 -8.07 31.60 -5.87
C ASP A 60 -7.01 30.86 -5.01
N GLU A 61 -7.11 29.55 -4.89
CA GLU A 61 -6.07 28.72 -4.25
C GLU A 61 -4.87 28.56 -5.19
N VAL A 62 -3.67 28.70 -4.62
CA VAL A 62 -2.42 28.38 -5.32
C VAL A 62 -2.11 26.92 -5.12
N ILE A 63 -1.93 26.18 -6.21
CA ILE A 63 -1.62 24.75 -6.23
C ILE A 63 -0.40 24.49 -7.09
N TYR A 64 0.22 23.35 -6.89
CA TYR A 64 1.45 22.98 -7.56
C TYR A 64 1.15 22.02 -8.70
N ARG A 65 1.34 22.45 -9.95
CA ARG A 65 1.17 21.61 -11.13
C ARG A 65 2.45 20.82 -11.39
N ILE A 66 2.35 19.51 -11.45
CA ILE A 66 3.47 18.60 -11.70
C ILE A 66 3.59 18.34 -13.19
N PHE A 67 2.45 18.05 -13.87
CA PHE A 67 2.42 17.91 -15.32
C PHE A 67 1.02 18.15 -15.90
N SER A 68 0.97 18.35 -17.23
CA SER A 68 -0.26 18.40 -18.02
C SER A 68 -0.29 17.28 -19.04
N ASP A 69 -1.47 16.71 -19.24
CA ASP A 69 -1.75 15.70 -20.26
C ASP A 69 -3.14 16.01 -20.83
N ASP A 70 -3.19 16.32 -22.13
CA ASP A 70 -4.38 16.83 -22.80
C ASP A 70 -5.04 17.98 -22.04
N ASN A 71 -6.25 17.75 -21.52
CA ASN A 71 -7.02 18.74 -20.73
C ASN A 71 -6.90 18.56 -19.22
N TRP A 72 -6.01 17.68 -18.75
CA TRP A 72 -5.86 17.38 -17.33
C TRP A 72 -4.48 17.76 -16.81
N ASN A 73 -4.45 18.24 -15.58
CA ASN A 73 -3.22 18.55 -14.88
C ASN A 73 -3.10 17.68 -13.62
N LEU A 74 -1.99 17.01 -13.47
CA LEU A 74 -1.63 16.41 -12.20
C LEU A 74 -1.10 17.50 -11.27
N VAL A 75 -1.77 17.67 -10.14
CA VAL A 75 -1.45 18.70 -9.18
C VAL A 75 -1.20 18.13 -7.80
N LEU A 76 -0.38 18.84 -7.03
CA LEU A 76 -0.18 18.60 -5.60
C LEU A 76 -0.92 19.69 -4.81
N TYR A 77 -1.90 19.28 -3.99
CA TYR A 77 -2.66 20.16 -3.12
C TYR A 77 -2.86 19.48 -1.75
N ASN A 78 -2.48 20.18 -0.68
CA ASN A 78 -2.60 19.69 0.71
C ASN A 78 -2.04 18.26 0.89
N ASN A 79 -0.83 17.99 0.37
CA ASN A 79 -0.17 16.67 0.38
C ASN A 79 -0.93 15.54 -0.33
N LYS A 80 -1.86 15.88 -1.23
CA LYS A 80 -2.56 14.91 -2.08
C LYS A 80 -2.20 15.16 -3.53
N LEU A 81 -1.91 14.08 -4.26
CA LEU A 81 -1.81 14.10 -5.71
C LEU A 81 -3.18 13.81 -6.31
N GLY A 82 -3.54 14.54 -7.35
CA GLY A 82 -4.76 14.31 -8.10
C GLY A 82 -4.84 15.16 -9.36
N TYR A 83 -5.85 14.90 -10.15
CA TYR A 83 -6.04 15.55 -11.44
C TYR A 83 -7.10 16.63 -11.36
N VAL A 84 -6.80 17.78 -11.99
CA VAL A 84 -7.73 18.88 -12.21
C VAL A 84 -7.79 19.19 -13.70
N LEU A 85 -8.95 19.68 -14.19
CA LEU A 85 -9.09 20.12 -15.58
C LEU A 85 -8.34 21.44 -15.80
N ASP A 86 -7.74 21.59 -16.99
CA ASP A 86 -6.98 22.77 -17.39
C ASP A 86 -7.83 24.05 -17.39
N ASP A 87 -9.09 23.94 -17.79
CA ASP A 87 -10.06 25.05 -17.81
C ASP A 87 -10.29 25.73 -16.45
N PHE A 88 -9.86 25.12 -15.36
CA PHE A 88 -10.10 25.61 -14.00
C PHE A 88 -8.87 26.22 -13.33
N ILE A 89 -7.75 26.31 -14.05
CA ILE A 89 -6.48 26.81 -13.51
C ILE A 89 -5.84 27.82 -14.48
N GLU A 90 -5.08 28.75 -13.92
CA GLU A 90 -4.25 29.72 -14.67
C GLU A 90 -2.83 29.77 -14.13
N LYS A 91 -1.85 30.10 -14.96
CA LYS A 91 -0.47 30.32 -14.53
C LYS A 91 -0.35 31.55 -13.68
N THR A 92 0.33 31.46 -12.53
CA THR A 92 0.56 32.61 -11.65
C THR A 92 1.65 33.56 -12.16
N GLY A 93 2.40 33.15 -13.20
CA GLY A 93 3.53 33.91 -13.75
C GLY A 93 4.80 33.86 -12.90
N LEU A 94 4.80 33.17 -11.76
CA LEU A 94 5.99 32.91 -10.98
C LEU A 94 6.65 31.69 -11.61
N ALA A 95 7.72 31.89 -12.36
CA ALA A 95 8.55 30.82 -12.90
C ALA A 95 9.31 30.18 -11.73
N VAL A 96 8.88 29.01 -11.31
CA VAL A 96 9.77 28.06 -10.65
C VAL A 96 10.69 27.55 -11.75
N GLU A 97 12.00 27.41 -11.49
CA GLU A 97 12.95 26.85 -12.46
C GLU A 97 12.34 25.67 -13.20
N ASN A 98 12.44 25.67 -14.54
CA ASN A 98 11.91 24.59 -15.39
C ASN A 98 12.57 23.27 -15.00
N VAL A 99 11.92 22.52 -14.15
CA VAL A 99 12.36 21.19 -13.70
C VAL A 99 11.51 20.17 -14.38
N GLU A 100 12.09 19.44 -15.30
CA GLU A 100 11.42 18.32 -15.98
C GLU A 100 11.16 17.19 -14.98
N HIS A 101 9.98 16.59 -15.03
CA HIS A 101 9.59 15.43 -14.27
C HIS A 101 9.44 14.21 -15.17
N TYR A 102 10.04 13.12 -14.75
CA TYR A 102 9.89 11.82 -15.40
C TYR A 102 9.08 10.93 -14.48
N LEU A 103 7.93 10.45 -14.93
CA LEU A 103 7.14 9.50 -14.14
C LEU A 103 7.98 8.24 -13.85
N CYS A 104 7.99 7.82 -12.60
CA CYS A 104 8.75 6.69 -12.13
C CYS A 104 7.96 6.01 -11.02
N LEU A 105 7.73 4.72 -11.14
CA LEU A 105 6.97 3.94 -10.15
C LEU A 105 7.89 3.02 -9.32
N ASP A 106 9.13 3.38 -9.16
CA ASP A 106 10.13 2.59 -8.46
C ASP A 106 9.95 2.63 -6.94
N LYS A 107 10.53 1.66 -6.29
CA LYS A 107 10.74 1.65 -4.84
C LYS A 107 12.19 1.95 -4.55
N ILE A 108 12.41 2.90 -3.66
CA ILE A 108 13.73 3.33 -3.23
C ILE A 108 13.83 3.29 -1.71
N MET A 109 15.02 3.06 -1.21
CA MET A 109 15.30 3.03 0.23
C MET A 109 16.25 4.18 0.59
N ALA A 110 15.93 4.90 1.66
CA ALA A 110 16.77 5.97 2.18
C ALA A 110 18.03 5.40 2.85
N THR A 111 19.20 5.85 2.45
CA THR A 111 20.49 5.43 3.02
C THR A 111 20.81 6.11 4.37
N CYS A 112 20.15 7.24 4.63
CA CYS A 112 20.23 7.99 5.88
C CYS A 112 18.89 8.70 6.15
N LYS A 113 18.79 9.50 7.21
CA LYS A 113 17.61 10.35 7.42
C LYS A 113 17.61 11.50 6.41
N VAL A 114 16.59 11.59 5.56
CA VAL A 114 16.47 12.55 4.44
C VAL A 114 15.32 13.51 4.67
N ASN A 115 15.50 14.79 4.38
CA ASN A 115 14.43 15.78 4.44
C ASN A 115 13.49 15.63 3.23
N MET A 116 12.19 15.75 3.50
CA MET A 116 11.16 15.95 2.47
C MET A 116 10.83 17.44 2.38
N ARG A 117 10.69 17.96 1.16
CA ARG A 117 10.48 19.37 0.87
C ARG A 117 9.30 19.57 -0.07
N ILE A 118 8.78 20.81 -0.10
CA ILE A 118 7.63 21.16 -0.93
C ILE A 118 7.99 21.28 -2.42
N SER A 119 9.24 21.63 -2.74
CA SER A 119 9.77 21.71 -4.11
C SER A 119 11.19 21.12 -4.19
N PRO A 120 11.70 20.80 -5.40
CA PRO A 120 12.98 20.13 -5.60
C PRO A 120 14.18 21.09 -5.49
N SER A 121 14.31 21.75 -4.33
CA SER A 121 15.37 22.72 -4.00
C SER A 121 15.76 22.61 -2.53
N LEU A 122 17.06 22.85 -2.23
CA LEU A 122 17.56 22.90 -0.86
C LEU A 122 17.02 24.07 -0.05
N ASP A 123 16.63 25.17 -0.69
CA ASP A 123 16.05 26.36 -0.06
C ASP A 123 14.55 26.21 0.20
N SER A 124 13.92 25.17 -0.37
CA SER A 124 12.51 24.90 -0.22
C SER A 124 12.15 24.48 1.20
N GLN A 125 10.93 24.83 1.60
CA GLN A 125 10.38 24.48 2.91
C GLN A 125 10.38 22.98 3.17
N LYS A 126 10.84 22.59 4.35
CA LYS A 126 10.74 21.19 4.84
C LYS A 126 9.33 20.88 5.29
N ILE A 127 8.78 19.76 4.81
CA ILE A 127 7.44 19.25 5.16
C ILE A 127 7.50 17.95 5.95
N GLY A 128 8.68 17.36 6.07
CA GLY A 128 8.88 16.11 6.79
C GLY A 128 10.29 15.56 6.62
N SER A 129 10.47 14.31 7.00
CA SER A 129 11.69 13.54 6.74
C SER A 129 11.38 12.06 6.57
N VAL A 130 12.21 11.40 5.77
CA VAL A 130 12.26 9.94 5.63
C VAL A 130 13.29 9.40 6.61
N SER A 131 12.95 8.35 7.33
CA SER A 131 13.91 7.68 8.22
C SER A 131 14.95 6.89 7.44
N SER A 132 16.15 6.69 8.03
CA SER A 132 17.14 5.78 7.46
C SER A 132 16.55 4.39 7.27
N SER A 133 16.88 3.73 6.16
CA SER A 133 16.40 2.40 5.75
C SER A 133 14.90 2.32 5.45
N ALA A 134 14.18 3.44 5.47
CA ALA A 134 12.78 3.45 5.09
C ALA A 134 12.62 3.39 3.56
N VAL A 135 11.65 2.60 3.12
CA VAL A 135 11.29 2.47 1.70
C VAL A 135 10.23 3.48 1.33
N CYS A 136 10.44 4.13 0.19
CA CYS A 136 9.53 5.11 -0.39
C CYS A 136 9.07 4.69 -1.77
N SER A 137 7.85 5.08 -2.14
CA SER A 137 7.41 5.02 -3.54
C SER A 137 7.89 6.27 -4.26
N VAL A 138 8.56 6.12 -5.37
CA VAL A 138 8.86 7.23 -6.29
C VAL A 138 7.65 7.44 -7.17
N LEU A 139 7.19 8.68 -7.25
CA LEU A 139 6.10 9.10 -8.14
C LEU A 139 6.69 9.73 -9.40
N ALA A 140 7.77 10.48 -9.25
CA ALA A 140 8.50 11.05 -10.36
C ALA A 140 9.97 11.31 -9.98
N LYS A 141 10.84 11.35 -10.99
CA LYS A 141 12.23 11.82 -10.90
C LYS A 141 12.34 13.16 -11.63
N THR A 142 13.05 14.10 -11.08
CA THR A 142 13.26 15.41 -11.70
C THR A 142 14.60 15.48 -12.43
N SER A 143 14.71 16.36 -13.44
CA SER A 143 15.95 16.57 -14.20
C SER A 143 17.09 17.14 -13.34
N ASN A 144 16.78 17.80 -12.23
CA ASN A 144 17.78 18.38 -11.31
C ASN A 144 18.18 17.46 -10.14
N GLY A 145 17.86 16.15 -10.23
CA GLY A 145 18.35 15.15 -9.26
C GLY A 145 17.51 15.01 -7.98
N TRP A 146 16.21 15.24 -8.07
CA TRP A 146 15.28 15.01 -6.97
C TRP A 146 14.30 13.90 -7.32
N TYR A 147 13.78 13.22 -6.27
CA TYR A 147 12.60 12.35 -6.37
C TYR A 147 11.39 13.05 -5.76
N LEU A 148 10.25 13.01 -6.46
CA LEU A 148 8.95 13.20 -5.84
C LEU A 148 8.55 11.85 -5.23
N ILE A 149 8.48 11.76 -3.92
CA ILE A 149 8.25 10.51 -3.20
C ILE A 149 6.96 10.56 -2.39
N LYS A 150 6.37 9.39 -2.22
CA LYS A 150 5.35 9.12 -1.20
C LYS A 150 5.97 8.30 -0.08
N TYR A 151 5.91 8.83 1.13
CA TYR A 151 6.37 8.17 2.35
C TYR A 151 5.33 8.37 3.45
N GLN A 152 4.81 7.26 3.99
CA GLN A 152 3.64 7.30 4.87
C GLN A 152 2.49 8.07 4.19
N ASN A 153 1.89 9.04 4.86
CA ASN A 153 0.79 9.85 4.34
C ASN A 153 1.25 11.19 3.72
N LYS A 154 2.55 11.33 3.41
CA LYS A 154 3.13 12.57 2.87
C LYS A 154 3.68 12.36 1.47
N ILE A 155 3.53 13.38 0.64
CA ILE A 155 4.17 13.49 -0.67
C ILE A 155 5.08 14.72 -0.63
N GLY A 156 6.30 14.59 -1.16
CA GLY A 156 7.26 15.68 -1.20
C GLY A 156 8.53 15.30 -1.94
N TYR A 157 9.40 16.27 -2.11
CA TYR A 157 10.66 16.09 -2.82
C TYR A 157 11.80 15.75 -1.86
N SER A 158 12.66 14.83 -2.30
CA SER A 158 13.89 14.48 -1.60
C SER A 158 15.03 14.27 -2.61
N SER A 159 16.26 14.69 -2.27
CA SER A 159 17.42 14.54 -3.16
C SER A 159 17.70 13.08 -3.45
N CYS A 160 17.91 12.73 -4.74
CA CYS A 160 18.16 11.36 -5.20
C CYS A 160 19.43 10.74 -4.58
N GLU A 161 20.43 11.55 -4.23
CA GLU A 161 21.73 11.09 -3.72
C GLU A 161 21.66 10.30 -2.41
N PHE A 162 20.56 10.46 -1.66
CA PHE A 162 20.36 9.79 -0.39
C PHE A 162 19.49 8.52 -0.49
N PHE A 163 19.30 8.02 -1.70
CA PHE A 163 18.48 6.82 -1.93
C PHE A 163 19.22 5.82 -2.80
N ILE A 164 18.93 4.56 -2.56
CA ILE A 164 19.31 3.43 -3.41
C ILE A 164 18.03 2.73 -3.88
N SER A 165 18.02 2.18 -5.09
CA SER A 165 16.90 1.33 -5.50
C SER A 165 16.79 0.11 -4.58
N VAL A 166 15.58 -0.34 -4.28
CA VAL A 166 15.38 -1.54 -3.44
C VAL A 166 16.03 -2.75 -4.11
N THR A 167 15.98 -2.83 -5.45
CA THR A 167 16.63 -3.90 -6.21
C THR A 167 18.13 -3.90 -6.01
N ASP A 168 18.78 -2.75 -6.18
CA ASP A 168 20.23 -2.65 -6.03
C ASP A 168 20.68 -2.96 -4.59
N TYR A 169 19.89 -2.49 -3.61
CA TYR A 169 20.15 -2.80 -2.21
C TYR A 169 20.05 -4.30 -1.93
N VAL A 170 18.98 -4.96 -2.40
CA VAL A 170 18.81 -6.40 -2.22
C VAL A 170 19.88 -7.19 -2.95
N ASN A 171 20.20 -6.83 -4.19
CA ASN A 171 21.30 -7.46 -4.95
C ASN A 171 22.66 -7.30 -4.26
N THR A 172 22.86 -6.21 -3.53
CA THR A 172 24.08 -6.01 -2.73
C THR A 172 24.13 -6.94 -1.51
N LEU A 173 22.99 -7.12 -0.83
CA LEU A 173 22.88 -8.00 0.34
C LEU A 173 22.81 -9.49 -0.01
N PHE A 174 22.19 -9.81 -1.14
CA PHE A 174 21.90 -11.17 -1.59
C PHE A 174 22.33 -11.34 -3.06
N PRO A 175 23.66 -11.35 -3.34
CA PRO A 175 24.17 -11.34 -4.72
C PRO A 175 23.76 -12.60 -5.52
N GLU A 176 23.39 -13.69 -4.85
CA GLU A 176 22.87 -14.91 -5.44
C GLU A 176 21.37 -14.85 -5.82
N VAL A 177 20.72 -13.71 -5.53
CA VAL A 177 19.27 -13.49 -5.76
C VAL A 177 19.09 -12.41 -6.80
N ASN A 178 18.47 -12.75 -7.93
CA ASN A 178 18.06 -11.77 -8.95
C ASN A 178 16.57 -11.46 -8.79
N LEU A 179 16.24 -10.37 -8.10
CA LEU A 179 14.84 -9.97 -7.88
C LEU A 179 14.07 -9.71 -9.18
N ASN A 180 14.75 -9.37 -10.29
CA ASN A 180 14.08 -9.15 -11.57
C ASN A 180 13.53 -10.45 -12.19
N GLU A 181 14.07 -11.59 -11.79
CA GLU A 181 13.70 -12.92 -12.31
C GLU A 181 12.85 -13.73 -11.33
N ILE A 182 12.87 -13.36 -10.05
CA ILE A 182 12.12 -14.08 -9.00
C ILE A 182 10.65 -13.71 -9.06
N LYS A 183 9.80 -14.75 -9.04
CA LYS A 183 8.36 -14.62 -8.86
C LYS A 183 7.96 -15.13 -7.48
N PRO A 184 6.98 -14.48 -6.82
CA PRO A 184 6.38 -15.03 -5.61
C PRO A 184 5.88 -16.44 -5.84
N LEU A 185 6.20 -17.35 -4.90
CA LEU A 185 5.73 -18.73 -4.96
C LEU A 185 4.40 -18.87 -4.23
N TYR A 186 4.35 -18.38 -2.98
CA TYR A 186 3.14 -18.41 -2.14
C TYR A 186 3.32 -17.58 -0.87
N ILE A 187 2.21 -17.40 -0.16
CA ILE A 187 2.20 -16.81 1.18
C ILE A 187 2.45 -17.89 2.22
N ALA A 188 3.35 -17.64 3.16
CA ALA A 188 3.55 -18.41 4.36
C ALA A 188 3.43 -17.52 5.61
N TYR A 189 3.31 -18.12 6.78
CA TYR A 189 3.32 -17.40 8.06
C TYR A 189 4.25 -18.09 9.06
N ALA A 190 4.77 -17.32 10.00
CA ALA A 190 5.60 -17.82 11.09
C ALA A 190 4.74 -18.52 12.16
N THR A 191 5.13 -19.73 12.57
CA THR A 191 4.42 -20.52 13.61
C THR A 191 4.88 -20.17 15.02
N SER A 192 6.03 -19.50 15.13
CA SER A 192 6.62 -18.98 16.37
C SER A 192 7.46 -17.73 16.05
N GLY A 193 8.13 -17.14 17.02
CA GLY A 193 9.14 -16.11 16.76
C GLY A 193 10.25 -16.69 15.86
N LEU A 194 10.54 -16.02 14.75
CA LEU A 194 11.39 -16.51 13.69
C LEU A 194 12.46 -15.47 13.31
N ASN A 195 13.72 -15.85 13.37
CA ASN A 195 14.80 -14.95 12.95
C ASN A 195 14.90 -14.89 11.43
N VAL A 196 15.11 -13.70 10.91
CA VAL A 196 15.45 -13.45 9.51
C VAL A 196 16.95 -13.17 9.41
N ARG A 197 17.61 -13.81 8.46
CA ARG A 197 19.07 -13.82 8.34
C ARG A 197 19.54 -13.44 6.94
N VAL A 198 20.83 -13.02 6.84
CA VAL A 198 21.44 -12.64 5.55
C VAL A 198 21.79 -13.83 4.67
N SER A 199 21.88 -15.05 5.19
CA SER A 199 22.07 -16.26 4.41
C SER A 199 21.37 -17.47 5.06
N ASN A 200 21.25 -18.54 4.33
CA ASN A 200 20.64 -19.81 4.75
C ASN A 200 21.51 -20.63 5.75
N SER A 201 21.99 -19.96 6.81
CA SER A 201 22.80 -20.55 7.87
C SER A 201 22.37 -20.04 9.24
N LYS A 202 22.36 -20.93 10.26
CA LYS A 202 22.06 -20.56 11.67
C LYS A 202 23.12 -19.62 12.28
N GLU A 203 24.34 -19.67 11.76
CA GLU A 203 25.48 -18.85 12.18
C GLU A 203 25.49 -17.48 11.49
N SER A 204 24.72 -17.32 10.41
CA SER A 204 24.69 -16.05 9.67
C SER A 204 24.04 -14.92 10.46
N TYR A 205 24.41 -13.69 10.12
CA TYR A 205 23.94 -12.51 10.82
C TYR A 205 22.41 -12.36 10.77
N LYS A 206 21.81 -12.08 11.92
CA LYS A 206 20.37 -11.81 12.04
C LYS A 206 20.11 -10.36 11.61
N ILE A 207 19.23 -10.16 10.62
CA ILE A 207 18.84 -8.86 10.08
C ILE A 207 17.42 -8.44 10.46
N GLY A 208 16.61 -9.37 10.97
CA GLY A 208 15.25 -9.11 11.37
C GLY A 208 14.64 -10.28 12.15
N ALA A 209 13.38 -10.15 12.43
CA ALA A 209 12.57 -11.22 13.02
C ALA A 209 11.11 -11.07 12.58
N LEU A 210 10.41 -12.20 12.58
CA LEU A 210 8.97 -12.29 12.41
C LEU A 210 8.37 -12.81 13.72
N SER A 211 7.28 -12.22 14.13
CA SER A 211 6.49 -12.72 15.26
C SER A 211 5.62 -13.89 14.82
N LYS A 212 5.09 -14.65 15.77
CA LYS A 212 4.10 -15.67 15.45
C LYS A 212 2.91 -15.08 14.71
N TYR A 213 2.49 -15.75 13.65
CA TYR A 213 1.43 -15.36 12.69
C TYR A 213 1.78 -14.24 11.72
N GLU A 214 2.94 -13.59 11.81
CA GLU A 214 3.36 -12.66 10.75
C GLU A 214 3.52 -13.40 9.43
N SER A 215 2.98 -12.79 8.37
CA SER A 215 3.01 -13.32 7.01
C SER A 215 4.31 -12.97 6.30
N MET A 216 4.64 -13.77 5.31
CA MET A 216 5.77 -13.58 4.41
C MET A 216 5.44 -14.10 3.01
N ILE A 217 6.02 -13.50 2.00
CA ILE A 217 6.01 -14.00 0.63
C ILE A 217 7.23 -14.88 0.44
N VAL A 218 7.04 -16.15 0.15
CA VAL A 218 8.14 -17.05 -0.21
C VAL A 218 8.52 -16.79 -1.66
N LEU A 219 9.79 -16.46 -1.88
CA LEU A 219 10.36 -16.13 -3.18
C LEU A 219 11.22 -17.28 -3.74
N LYS A 220 11.89 -18.01 -2.85
CA LYS A 220 12.73 -19.17 -3.22
C LYS A 220 12.71 -20.21 -2.11
N GLU A 221 12.60 -21.48 -2.50
CA GLU A 221 12.78 -22.61 -1.60
C GLU A 221 14.20 -23.15 -1.71
N LEU A 222 14.81 -23.38 -0.56
CA LEU A 222 16.08 -24.09 -0.38
C LEU A 222 15.82 -25.28 0.53
N ASP A 223 16.79 -26.12 0.82
CA ASP A 223 16.57 -27.35 1.62
C ASP A 223 15.79 -27.07 2.91
N ASP A 224 16.41 -26.47 3.91
CA ASP A 224 15.78 -26.16 5.21
C ASP A 224 15.36 -24.68 5.33
N TRP A 225 15.49 -23.88 4.28
CA TRP A 225 15.31 -22.45 4.31
C TRP A 225 14.38 -21.96 3.21
N TYR A 226 13.72 -20.81 3.51
CA TYR A 226 13.08 -19.96 2.51
C TYR A 226 13.82 -18.66 2.37
N PHE A 227 13.98 -18.16 1.15
CA PHE A 227 14.22 -16.75 0.91
C PHE A 227 12.87 -16.05 0.78
N VAL A 228 12.66 -15.03 1.60
CA VAL A 228 11.34 -14.40 1.77
C VAL A 228 11.41 -12.88 1.66
N GLN A 229 10.27 -12.31 1.28
CA GLN A 229 9.95 -10.90 1.49
C GLN A 229 8.96 -10.82 2.66
N TYR A 230 9.16 -9.85 3.56
CA TYR A 230 8.31 -9.66 4.75
C TYR A 230 8.23 -8.18 5.13
N ASN A 231 7.20 -7.77 5.85
CA ASN A 231 7.01 -6.40 6.34
C ASN A 231 7.36 -5.35 5.28
N GLY A 232 6.65 -5.40 4.15
CA GLY A 232 6.89 -4.54 2.99
C GLY A 232 8.07 -5.02 2.14
N PHE A 233 9.19 -4.28 2.14
CA PHE A 233 10.35 -4.53 1.27
C PHE A 233 11.58 -5.05 2.03
N ASN A 234 11.39 -5.78 3.11
CA ASN A 234 12.48 -6.48 3.77
C ASN A 234 12.64 -7.89 3.19
N PHE A 235 13.87 -8.34 3.04
CA PHE A 235 14.23 -9.63 2.46
C PHE A 235 15.18 -10.38 3.38
N GLY A 236 15.19 -11.70 3.29
CA GLY A 236 16.14 -12.52 4.01
C GLY A 236 15.76 -14.00 4.04
N TYR A 237 16.57 -14.76 4.74
CA TYR A 237 16.40 -16.19 4.89
C TYR A 237 15.73 -16.54 6.22
N VAL A 238 14.75 -17.43 6.17
CA VAL A 238 14.05 -18.00 7.34
C VAL A 238 14.05 -19.50 7.28
N MET A 239 14.03 -20.16 8.46
CA MET A 239 13.97 -21.62 8.52
C MET A 239 12.55 -22.13 8.25
N LYS A 240 12.44 -23.14 7.37
CA LYS A 240 11.15 -23.77 6.98
C LYS A 240 10.40 -24.36 8.16
N GLU A 241 11.10 -24.99 9.09
CA GLU A 241 10.50 -25.69 10.24
C GLU A 241 9.57 -24.80 11.09
N TRP A 242 9.81 -23.48 11.07
CA TRP A 242 9.04 -22.48 11.83
C TRP A 242 8.03 -21.72 10.98
N THR A 243 7.69 -22.25 9.82
CA THR A 243 6.73 -21.64 8.90
C THR A 243 5.62 -22.61 8.51
N LYS A 244 4.50 -22.07 8.05
CA LYS A 244 3.45 -22.84 7.38
C LYS A 244 2.94 -22.08 6.16
N LYS A 245 2.79 -22.81 5.07
CA LYS A 245 2.21 -22.31 3.82
C LYS A 245 0.70 -22.10 3.97
N MET A 246 0.21 -21.02 3.38
CA MET A 246 -1.22 -20.80 3.15
C MET A 246 -1.62 -21.48 1.83
N GLU A 247 -2.76 -22.15 1.80
CA GLU A 247 -3.21 -22.94 0.65
C GLU A 247 -4.71 -22.80 0.46
N GLY A 248 -5.16 -22.93 -0.79
CA GLY A 248 -6.54 -22.81 -1.20
C GLY A 248 -7.06 -21.38 -1.06
N VAL A 249 -8.32 -21.25 -0.68
CA VAL A 249 -8.93 -19.95 -0.39
C VAL A 249 -8.63 -19.53 1.04
N PHE A 250 -8.11 -18.31 1.22
CA PHE A 250 -7.90 -17.72 2.55
C PHE A 250 -8.00 -16.20 2.51
N VAL A 251 -8.27 -15.62 3.67
CA VAL A 251 -8.24 -14.18 3.91
C VAL A 251 -6.99 -13.85 4.71
N LEU A 252 -6.26 -12.83 4.27
CA LEU A 252 -5.13 -12.24 4.97
C LEU A 252 -5.51 -10.81 5.40
N ILE A 253 -5.26 -10.46 6.66
CA ILE A 253 -5.54 -9.13 7.21
C ILE A 253 -4.29 -8.61 7.88
N ASP A 254 -3.77 -7.50 7.38
CA ASP A 254 -2.70 -6.73 8.02
C ASP A 254 -3.31 -5.54 8.77
N ILE A 255 -3.18 -5.57 10.10
CA ILE A 255 -3.70 -4.51 10.97
C ILE A 255 -2.88 -3.23 10.81
N SER A 256 -1.56 -3.31 10.58
CA SER A 256 -0.71 -2.12 10.42
C SER A 256 -0.98 -1.39 9.11
N GLU A 257 -1.23 -2.12 8.04
CA GLU A 257 -1.57 -1.55 6.73
C GLU A 257 -3.07 -1.29 6.59
N GLN A 258 -3.91 -1.78 7.51
CA GLN A 258 -5.36 -1.74 7.44
C GLN A 258 -5.89 -2.25 6.10
N THR A 259 -5.33 -3.37 5.65
CA THR A 259 -5.62 -3.98 4.35
C THR A 259 -6.04 -5.43 4.51
N LEU A 260 -7.00 -5.84 3.69
CA LEU A 260 -7.46 -7.21 3.56
C LEU A 260 -7.17 -7.70 2.14
N TRP A 261 -6.61 -8.89 2.05
CA TRP A 261 -6.48 -9.65 0.79
C TRP A 261 -7.27 -10.94 0.85
N LEU A 262 -8.00 -11.23 -0.19
CA LEU A 262 -8.60 -12.53 -0.45
C LEU A 262 -7.75 -13.25 -1.49
N TYR A 263 -7.25 -14.42 -1.12
CA TYR A 263 -6.45 -15.28 -1.98
C TYR A 263 -7.22 -16.52 -2.42
N HIS A 264 -6.92 -17.00 -3.62
CA HIS A 264 -7.27 -18.32 -4.11
C HIS A 264 -6.08 -18.91 -4.86
N ASP A 265 -5.53 -20.02 -4.37
CA ASP A 265 -4.35 -20.71 -4.92
C ASP A 265 -3.18 -19.75 -5.23
N ASN A 266 -2.83 -18.92 -4.25
CA ASN A 266 -1.79 -17.88 -4.30
C ASN A 266 -2.08 -16.69 -5.21
N GLU A 267 -3.22 -16.64 -5.89
CA GLU A 267 -3.67 -15.47 -6.64
C GLU A 267 -4.52 -14.56 -5.76
N VAL A 268 -4.29 -13.25 -5.87
CA VAL A 268 -5.12 -12.25 -5.20
C VAL A 268 -6.41 -12.06 -5.98
N ILE A 269 -7.53 -12.41 -5.36
CA ILE A 269 -8.88 -12.20 -5.92
C ILE A 269 -9.37 -10.80 -5.61
N LEU A 270 -9.06 -10.30 -4.41
CA LEU A 270 -9.45 -8.98 -3.93
C LEU A 270 -8.40 -8.43 -2.99
N GLU A 271 -8.10 -7.14 -3.15
CA GLU A 271 -7.39 -6.31 -2.17
C GLU A 271 -8.27 -5.12 -1.82
N THR A 272 -8.40 -4.82 -0.54
CA THR A 272 -9.18 -3.66 -0.08
C THR A 272 -8.68 -3.11 1.23
N LEU A 273 -8.79 -1.79 1.37
CA LEU A 273 -8.64 -1.15 2.67
C LEU A 273 -9.81 -1.52 3.58
N VAL A 274 -9.52 -1.76 4.85
CA VAL A 274 -10.49 -2.11 5.88
C VAL A 274 -10.36 -1.18 7.10
N THR A 275 -11.26 -1.33 8.08
CA THR A 275 -11.07 -0.73 9.40
C THR A 275 -11.25 -1.82 10.45
N THR A 276 -10.17 -2.13 11.16
CA THR A 276 -10.14 -3.12 12.23
C THR A 276 -10.55 -2.52 13.58
N GLY A 277 -10.47 -3.30 14.64
CA GLY A 277 -10.76 -2.88 16.00
C GLY A 277 -9.84 -1.77 16.51
N LYS A 278 -10.39 -0.88 17.35
CA LYS A 278 -9.59 0.15 18.05
C LYS A 278 -8.75 -0.46 19.17
N SER A 279 -7.88 0.35 19.78
CA SER A 279 -6.89 -0.14 20.77
C SER A 279 -7.48 -0.84 22.00
N ASP A 280 -8.67 -0.45 22.45
CA ASP A 280 -9.40 -1.02 23.59
C ASP A 280 -10.29 -2.22 23.22
N THR A 281 -10.59 -2.38 21.95
CA THR A 281 -11.33 -3.53 21.39
C THR A 281 -10.64 -4.02 20.11
N PRO A 282 -9.41 -4.54 20.20
CA PRO A 282 -8.61 -4.86 19.02
C PRO A 282 -9.15 -6.07 18.27
N THR A 283 -8.91 -6.12 16.97
CA THR A 283 -8.99 -7.37 16.20
C THR A 283 -7.82 -8.27 16.65
N ASN A 284 -8.12 -9.51 17.05
CA ASN A 284 -7.12 -10.43 17.57
C ASN A 284 -6.17 -10.91 16.45
N ILE A 285 -4.87 -10.95 16.76
CA ILE A 285 -3.84 -11.53 15.88
C ILE A 285 -3.91 -13.05 16.00
N GLY A 286 -3.89 -13.76 14.87
CA GLY A 286 -3.92 -15.21 14.87
C GLY A 286 -4.31 -15.84 13.54
N LEU A 287 -4.39 -17.15 13.55
CA LEU A 287 -4.95 -17.94 12.47
C LEU A 287 -6.30 -18.50 12.91
N PHE A 288 -7.33 -18.02 12.28
CA PHE A 288 -8.74 -18.36 12.55
C PHE A 288 -9.38 -19.09 11.38
N LYS A 289 -10.65 -19.45 11.53
CA LYS A 289 -11.49 -20.00 10.46
C LYS A 289 -12.86 -19.34 10.51
N ILE A 290 -13.40 -19.01 9.35
CA ILE A 290 -14.81 -18.64 9.24
C ILE A 290 -15.64 -19.81 9.75
N TYR A 291 -16.51 -19.60 10.73
CA TYR A 291 -17.34 -20.69 11.29
C TYR A 291 -18.83 -20.54 10.97
N ALA A 292 -19.27 -19.42 10.39
CA ALA A 292 -20.59 -19.24 9.85
C ALA A 292 -20.58 -18.24 8.69
N LYS A 293 -21.60 -18.26 7.86
CA LYS A 293 -21.90 -17.29 6.82
C LYS A 293 -23.37 -16.96 6.90
N GLU A 294 -23.71 -15.70 7.06
CA GLU A 294 -25.09 -15.25 7.20
C GLU A 294 -25.32 -14.02 6.32
N GLU A 295 -26.50 -13.95 5.70
CA GLU A 295 -26.98 -12.78 4.99
C GLU A 295 -28.04 -12.08 5.84
N GLY A 296 -27.88 -10.76 6.00
CA GLY A 296 -28.85 -9.91 6.69
C GLY A 296 -29.00 -10.20 8.18
N ARG A 297 -28.16 -9.58 9.03
CA ARG A 297 -28.35 -9.67 10.47
C ARG A 297 -28.08 -8.35 11.17
N TYR A 298 -28.59 -8.21 12.38
CA TYR A 298 -28.18 -7.18 13.32
C TYR A 298 -26.96 -7.64 14.14
N LEU A 299 -25.91 -6.85 14.13
CA LEU A 299 -24.83 -6.95 15.11
C LEU A 299 -25.18 -6.03 16.29
N THR A 300 -25.18 -6.58 17.49
CA THR A 300 -25.57 -5.87 18.70
C THR A 300 -24.44 -5.91 19.74
N GLY A 301 -24.16 -4.79 20.37
CA GLY A 301 -23.31 -4.64 21.54
C GLY A 301 -24.05 -3.87 22.62
N GLU A 302 -23.35 -3.48 23.69
CA GLU A 302 -23.95 -2.75 24.83
C GLU A 302 -24.55 -1.41 24.39
N ASP A 303 -23.91 -0.73 23.43
CA ASP A 303 -24.18 0.64 22.99
C ASP A 303 -24.51 0.77 21.49
N TYR A 304 -24.60 -0.34 20.75
CA TYR A 304 -24.90 -0.30 19.32
C TYR A 304 -25.79 -1.44 18.83
N LYS A 305 -26.52 -1.15 17.76
CA LYS A 305 -27.25 -2.12 16.95
C LYS A 305 -27.11 -1.71 15.48
N SER A 306 -26.32 -2.47 14.72
CA SER A 306 -26.02 -2.16 13.33
C SER A 306 -26.46 -3.30 12.41
N TRP A 307 -27.17 -2.96 11.33
CA TRP A 307 -27.50 -3.92 10.29
C TRP A 307 -26.32 -4.15 9.36
N VAL A 308 -26.05 -5.41 9.04
CA VAL A 308 -25.05 -5.82 8.04
C VAL A 308 -25.73 -6.76 7.03
N ASN A 309 -25.33 -6.64 5.76
CA ASN A 309 -25.88 -7.51 4.71
C ASN A 309 -25.19 -8.86 4.67
N TYR A 310 -23.91 -8.91 5.09
CA TYR A 310 -23.08 -10.11 5.10
C TYR A 310 -22.34 -10.20 6.42
N TRP A 311 -22.35 -11.38 7.01
CA TRP A 311 -21.68 -11.67 8.25
C TRP A 311 -20.89 -12.97 8.16
N MET A 312 -19.60 -12.91 8.39
CA MET A 312 -18.67 -14.05 8.35
C MET A 312 -17.80 -14.03 9.62
N PRO A 313 -18.29 -14.57 10.74
CA PRO A 313 -17.55 -14.62 11.99
C PRO A 313 -16.41 -15.63 11.92
N PHE A 314 -15.26 -15.28 12.56
CA PHE A 314 -14.08 -16.11 12.59
C PHE A 314 -13.44 -16.24 13.97
N ASP A 315 -13.74 -15.31 14.91
CA ASP A 315 -13.17 -15.33 16.27
C ASP A 315 -14.20 -14.80 17.29
N GLY A 316 -14.91 -15.70 17.98
CA GLY A 316 -15.95 -15.31 18.94
C GLY A 316 -17.02 -14.41 18.29
N GLY A 317 -17.15 -13.19 18.77
CA GLY A 317 -18.01 -12.15 18.20
C GLY A 317 -17.37 -11.31 17.10
N ILE A 318 -16.15 -11.61 16.69
CA ILE A 318 -15.39 -10.88 15.66
C ILE A 318 -15.59 -11.56 14.30
N GLY A 319 -15.86 -10.75 13.26
CA GLY A 319 -16.07 -11.26 11.92
C GLY A 319 -15.84 -10.22 10.83
N LEU A 320 -15.92 -10.67 9.59
CA LEU A 320 -15.90 -9.85 8.38
C LEU A 320 -17.32 -9.41 8.07
N HIS A 321 -17.55 -8.15 7.78
CA HIS A 321 -18.87 -7.65 7.40
C HIS A 321 -18.79 -6.31 6.64
N ASP A 322 -19.88 -5.98 5.92
CA ASP A 322 -20.03 -4.68 5.31
C ASP A 322 -20.25 -3.58 6.36
N ALA A 323 -19.70 -2.39 6.10
CA ALA A 323 -19.88 -1.24 6.97
C ALA A 323 -20.44 -0.05 6.17
N SER A 324 -21.73 -0.09 5.86
CA SER A 324 -22.43 0.92 5.07
C SER A 324 -22.42 2.32 5.69
N TRP A 325 -22.19 2.43 6.99
CA TRP A 325 -22.07 3.68 7.73
C TRP A 325 -20.71 4.36 7.59
N ARG A 326 -19.69 3.67 7.01
CA ARG A 326 -18.35 4.20 6.80
C ARG A 326 -18.17 4.69 5.37
N LYS A 327 -17.56 5.87 5.24
CA LYS A 327 -17.16 6.44 3.94
C LYS A 327 -15.66 6.33 3.68
N LYS A 328 -14.85 6.01 4.70
CA LYS A 328 -13.41 5.90 4.62
C LYS A 328 -12.92 4.67 5.36
N PHE A 329 -11.89 4.04 4.80
CA PHE A 329 -11.23 2.86 5.32
C PHE A 329 -9.71 3.05 5.23
N GLY A 330 -8.96 2.25 5.97
CA GLY A 330 -7.50 2.26 5.92
C GLY A 330 -6.82 3.32 6.79
N GLY A 331 -5.50 3.34 6.77
CA GLY A 331 -4.67 4.29 7.50
C GLY A 331 -4.92 4.28 9.01
N ASP A 332 -4.78 5.42 9.63
CA ASP A 332 -4.88 5.57 11.10
C ASP A 332 -6.32 5.67 11.64
N ILE A 333 -7.33 5.44 10.78
CA ILE A 333 -8.75 5.56 11.17
C ILE A 333 -9.08 4.64 12.35
N TYR A 334 -8.52 3.42 12.36
CA TYR A 334 -8.79 2.43 13.41
C TYR A 334 -8.32 2.86 14.80
N ILE A 335 -7.35 3.76 14.92
CA ILE A 335 -6.80 4.21 16.21
C ILE A 335 -7.89 4.88 17.05
N MET A 336 -8.63 5.83 16.46
CA MET A 336 -9.67 6.61 17.17
C MET A 336 -11.09 6.19 16.80
N HIS A 337 -11.29 5.67 15.58
CA HIS A 337 -12.59 5.34 15.02
C HIS A 337 -12.67 3.89 14.53
N GLY A 338 -11.90 2.99 15.15
CA GLY A 338 -11.94 1.56 14.89
C GLY A 338 -13.28 0.93 15.25
N SER A 339 -13.43 -0.33 14.93
CA SER A 339 -14.57 -1.16 15.32
C SER A 339 -14.44 -1.68 16.76
N HIS A 340 -15.40 -2.47 17.21
CA HIS A 340 -15.33 -3.25 18.45
C HIS A 340 -14.67 -4.65 18.22
N GLY A 341 -13.68 -4.72 17.33
CA GLY A 341 -12.94 -5.93 16.99
C GLY A 341 -13.23 -6.48 15.60
N CYS A 342 -14.39 -6.25 15.04
CA CYS A 342 -14.75 -6.71 13.70
C CYS A 342 -13.91 -6.02 12.61
N VAL A 343 -13.80 -6.66 11.46
CA VAL A 343 -13.17 -6.11 10.26
C VAL A 343 -14.25 -5.49 9.38
N ASN A 344 -14.30 -4.17 9.37
CA ASN A 344 -15.24 -3.39 8.58
C ASN A 344 -14.72 -3.25 7.15
N ILE A 345 -15.52 -3.64 6.18
CA ILE A 345 -15.17 -3.72 4.76
C ILE A 345 -16.10 -2.79 3.96
N PRO A 346 -15.64 -2.14 2.88
CA PRO A 346 -16.50 -1.41 1.96
C PRO A 346 -17.65 -2.31 1.45
N LYS A 347 -18.88 -1.81 1.55
CA LYS A 347 -20.11 -2.61 1.26
C LYS A 347 -20.14 -3.19 -0.15
N GLU A 348 -19.50 -2.50 -1.11
CA GLU A 348 -19.45 -2.89 -2.52
C GLU A 348 -18.56 -4.12 -2.75
N LEU A 349 -17.63 -4.40 -1.83
CA LEU A 349 -16.61 -5.44 -1.97
C LEU A 349 -16.89 -6.70 -1.15
N VAL A 350 -17.75 -6.60 -0.12
CA VAL A 350 -18.08 -7.75 0.74
C VAL A 350 -18.76 -8.89 -0.03
N PRO A 351 -19.64 -8.66 -1.03
CA PRO A 351 -20.18 -9.75 -1.84
C PRO A 351 -19.10 -10.61 -2.48
N THR A 352 -18.04 -9.99 -3.01
CA THR A 352 -16.92 -10.73 -3.61
C THR A 352 -16.23 -11.64 -2.59
N ILE A 353 -16.06 -11.18 -1.35
CA ILE A 353 -15.48 -12.01 -0.29
C ILE A 353 -16.45 -13.13 0.06
N TYR A 354 -17.70 -12.79 0.32
CA TYR A 354 -18.74 -13.72 0.73
C TYR A 354 -18.91 -14.88 -0.27
N ASP A 355 -18.92 -14.59 -1.57
CA ASP A 355 -19.10 -15.59 -2.63
C ASP A 355 -17.89 -16.53 -2.80
N ASN A 356 -16.70 -16.08 -2.44
CA ASN A 356 -15.46 -16.84 -2.61
C ASN A 356 -15.01 -17.61 -1.37
N VAL A 357 -15.54 -17.30 -0.17
CA VAL A 357 -15.18 -18.02 1.06
C VAL A 357 -16.27 -19.02 1.46
N SER A 358 -15.88 -19.99 2.27
CA SER A 358 -16.76 -21.02 2.84
C SER A 358 -16.52 -21.13 4.35
N VAL A 359 -17.44 -21.76 5.05
CA VAL A 359 -17.18 -22.20 6.44
C VAL A 359 -15.94 -23.09 6.45
N GLY A 360 -14.99 -22.78 7.30
CA GLY A 360 -13.66 -23.41 7.34
C GLY A 360 -12.57 -22.64 6.60
N THR A 361 -12.90 -21.63 5.78
CA THR A 361 -11.89 -20.75 5.15
C THR A 361 -11.01 -20.11 6.22
N LYS A 362 -9.70 -20.19 6.04
CA LYS A 362 -8.71 -19.63 6.97
C LYS A 362 -8.71 -18.09 6.91
N VAL A 363 -8.60 -17.46 8.06
CA VAL A 363 -8.40 -16.02 8.22
C VAL A 363 -7.12 -15.83 9.02
N LEU A 364 -6.07 -15.33 8.38
CA LEU A 364 -4.81 -14.99 9.02
C LEU A 364 -4.82 -13.49 9.31
N VAL A 365 -4.72 -13.14 10.59
CA VAL A 365 -4.64 -11.75 11.07
C VAL A 365 -3.26 -11.53 11.67
N HIS A 366 -2.55 -10.52 11.20
CA HIS A 366 -1.24 -10.11 11.73
C HIS A 366 -1.12 -8.58 11.80
N LYS A 367 0.07 -8.11 12.23
CA LYS A 367 0.33 -6.68 12.44
C LYS A 367 1.68 -6.31 11.84
#